data_3c53e76ac23f1350b1ac1970f0625e14
#
_entry.id   3c53e76ac23f1350b1ac1970f0625e14
#
_cell.length_a   1.000
_cell.length_b   1.000
_cell.length_c   1.000
_cell.angle_alpha   90.00
_cell.angle_beta   90.00
_cell.angle_gamma   90.00
#
_symmetry.space_group_name_H-M   'P 1'
#
loop_
_entity.id
_entity.type
_entity.pdbx_description
1 polymer ?
#
loop_
_entity_poly.entity_id
_entity_poly.type
_entity_poly.pdbx_seq_one_letter_code
_entity_poly.pdbx_strand_id
1 'polypeptide(L)'
;MISMLNDNVIPQPALSIRQIREGLAKRSLAVRGMAEAVTYSFLSSQDAILFGGGAEELRLNNPISAELDAMRPSVLPNLISAVGRNSNMGSNDLAIFEVGPQYSDVTPAGEQMVAGAIRSGNTGARDWAKATRPVDLFDIKADALFVLESLSAPTNNLQVDPSGAPGWYLSLIHI
;
A
#
# COMPACT_ATOMS: atom_id res chain seq x y z
N MET A 1 -8.71 -7.42 -48.16
CA MET A 1 -9.40 -8.61 -47.62
C MET A 1 -9.43 -8.45 -46.11
N ILE A 2 -10.58 -8.11 -45.53
CA ILE A 2 -10.73 -7.96 -44.07
C ILE A 2 -10.86 -9.36 -43.50
N SER A 3 -9.92 -9.72 -42.62
CA SER A 3 -9.96 -11.01 -41.92
C SER A 3 -11.22 -11.01 -41.02
N MET A 4 -12.14 -11.93 -41.28
CA MET A 4 -13.30 -12.16 -40.43
C MET A 4 -12.81 -12.64 -39.08
N LEU A 5 -13.18 -11.94 -37.99
CA LEU A 5 -12.95 -12.39 -36.62
C LEU A 5 -13.65 -13.76 -36.43
N ASN A 6 -12.96 -14.68 -35.81
CA ASN A 6 -13.46 -16.02 -35.57
C ASN A 6 -14.55 -15.97 -34.49
N ASP A 7 -15.83 -16.09 -34.85
CA ASP A 7 -16.99 -15.97 -33.96
C ASP A 7 -17.10 -17.09 -32.89
N ASN A 8 -16.18 -18.04 -32.87
CA ASN A 8 -16.21 -19.17 -31.94
C ASN A 8 -15.34 -19.00 -30.67
N VAL A 9 -14.83 -17.81 -30.40
CA VAL A 9 -14.07 -17.57 -29.17
C VAL A 9 -15.06 -17.22 -28.06
N ILE A 10 -15.24 -18.11 -27.10
CA ILE A 10 -15.93 -17.79 -25.83
C ILE A 10 -15.17 -16.64 -25.17
N PRO A 11 -15.81 -15.46 -24.97
CA PRO A 11 -15.13 -14.33 -24.39
C PRO A 11 -14.69 -14.69 -22.96
N GLN A 12 -13.39 -14.75 -22.77
CA GLN A 12 -12.81 -14.89 -21.42
C GLN A 12 -12.91 -13.55 -20.68
N PRO A 13 -13.07 -13.55 -19.36
CA PRO A 13 -12.98 -12.31 -18.59
C PRO A 13 -11.68 -11.58 -18.92
N ALA A 14 -11.75 -10.31 -19.28
CA ALA A 14 -10.58 -9.52 -19.65
C ALA A 14 -9.62 -9.30 -18.46
N LEU A 15 -10.12 -9.40 -17.21
CA LEU A 15 -9.36 -9.19 -15.99
C LEU A 15 -9.39 -10.45 -15.12
N SER A 16 -8.24 -10.78 -14.53
CA SER A 16 -8.16 -11.81 -13.49
C SER A 16 -8.81 -11.30 -12.18
N ILE A 17 -9.16 -12.24 -11.30
CA ILE A 17 -9.68 -11.92 -9.96
C ILE A 17 -8.71 -11.02 -9.18
N ARG A 18 -7.39 -11.26 -9.30
CA ARG A 18 -6.34 -10.43 -8.71
C ARG A 18 -6.47 -8.98 -9.19
N GLN A 19 -6.51 -8.76 -10.50
CA GLN A 19 -6.63 -7.42 -11.10
C GLN A 19 -7.93 -6.71 -10.71
N ILE A 20 -9.04 -7.45 -10.60
CA ILE A 20 -10.32 -6.90 -10.12
C ILE A 20 -10.17 -6.42 -8.67
N ARG A 21 -9.57 -7.24 -7.78
CA ARG A 21 -9.36 -6.88 -6.37
C ARG A 21 -8.40 -5.70 -6.22
N GLU A 22 -7.31 -5.67 -6.96
CA GLU A 22 -6.38 -4.52 -6.99
C GLU A 22 -7.11 -3.23 -7.40
N GLY A 23 -7.92 -3.28 -8.46
CA GLY A 23 -8.72 -2.15 -8.92
C GLY A 23 -9.79 -1.72 -7.92
N LEU A 24 -10.40 -2.67 -7.18
CA LEU A 24 -11.34 -2.36 -6.10
C LEU A 24 -10.63 -1.68 -4.92
N ALA A 25 -9.49 -2.19 -4.47
CA ALA A 25 -8.71 -1.60 -3.38
C ALA A 25 -8.28 -0.16 -3.72
N LYS A 26 -7.77 0.06 -4.93
CA LYS A 26 -7.40 1.41 -5.41
C LYS A 26 -8.58 2.38 -5.39
N ARG A 27 -9.71 1.99 -5.94
CA ARG A 27 -10.92 2.82 -5.96
C ARG A 27 -11.44 3.11 -4.55
N SER A 28 -11.41 2.13 -3.66
CA SER A 28 -11.84 2.28 -2.27
C SER A 28 -11.03 3.34 -1.53
N LEU A 29 -9.70 3.30 -1.65
CA LEU A 29 -8.82 4.27 -1.02
C LEU A 29 -8.95 5.66 -1.66
N ALA A 30 -9.11 5.73 -2.98
CA ALA A 30 -9.36 6.99 -3.67
C ALA A 30 -10.69 7.65 -3.24
N VAL A 31 -11.78 6.87 -3.09
CA VAL A 31 -13.07 7.36 -2.56
C VAL A 31 -12.93 7.87 -1.12
N ARG A 32 -12.02 7.31 -0.34
CA ARG A 32 -11.67 7.80 1.00
C ARG A 32 -10.83 9.08 0.99
N GLY A 33 -10.61 9.68 -0.18
CA GLY A 33 -9.89 10.94 -0.34
C GLY A 33 -8.37 10.80 -0.29
N MET A 34 -7.84 9.60 -0.57
CA MET A 34 -6.41 9.37 -0.62
C MET A 34 -5.88 9.46 -2.06
N ALA A 35 -4.68 9.98 -2.23
CA ALA A 35 -3.98 10.00 -3.50
C ALA A 35 -3.15 8.72 -3.69
N GLU A 36 -3.21 8.12 -4.88
CA GLU A 36 -2.36 6.98 -5.21
C GLU A 36 -0.92 7.43 -5.41
N ALA A 37 0.00 6.78 -4.72
CA ALA A 37 1.43 6.86 -4.96
C ALA A 37 1.88 5.56 -5.66
N VAL A 38 2.80 5.70 -6.61
CA VAL A 38 3.48 4.57 -7.25
C VAL A 38 4.96 4.74 -6.99
N THR A 39 5.51 3.88 -6.15
CA THR A 39 6.91 3.93 -5.76
C THR A 39 7.70 2.76 -6.34
N TYR A 40 9.03 2.84 -6.30
CA TYR A 40 9.86 1.73 -6.74
C TYR A 40 9.71 0.53 -5.82
N SER A 41 9.80 -0.68 -6.38
CA SER A 41 9.86 -1.93 -5.60
C SER A 41 11.20 -2.12 -4.88
N PHE A 42 12.05 -1.13 -4.90
CA PHE A 42 13.39 -1.10 -4.32
C PHE A 42 13.49 0.00 -3.27
N LEU A 43 14.37 -0.23 -2.31
CA LEU A 43 14.72 0.75 -1.28
C LEU A 43 16.14 0.45 -0.75
N SER A 44 16.61 1.24 0.22
CA SER A 44 17.91 0.97 0.83
C SER A 44 17.85 -0.29 1.69
N SER A 45 18.93 -1.07 1.69
CA SER A 45 19.04 -2.23 2.58
C SER A 45 18.90 -1.86 4.07
N GLN A 46 19.28 -0.64 4.45
CA GLN A 46 19.09 -0.13 5.80
C GLN A 46 17.59 0.02 6.14
N ASP A 47 16.82 0.61 5.23
CA ASP A 47 15.37 0.73 5.41
C ASP A 47 14.69 -0.64 5.35
N ALA A 48 15.16 -1.55 4.48
CA ALA A 48 14.65 -2.92 4.42
C ALA A 48 14.74 -3.61 5.77
N ILE A 49 15.89 -3.52 6.44
CA ILE A 49 16.13 -4.12 7.77
C ILE A 49 15.16 -3.57 8.82
N LEU A 50 14.89 -2.26 8.80
CA LEU A 50 13.96 -1.62 9.74
C LEU A 50 12.52 -2.15 9.62
N PHE A 51 12.13 -2.66 8.43
CA PHE A 51 10.78 -3.15 8.16
C PHE A 51 10.71 -4.67 7.96
N GLY A 52 11.63 -5.41 8.59
CA GLY A 52 11.60 -6.86 8.65
C GLY A 52 12.19 -7.58 7.44
N GLY A 53 12.86 -6.83 6.55
CA GLY A 53 13.63 -7.37 5.44
C GLY A 53 15.12 -7.50 5.77
N GLY A 54 15.95 -7.40 4.74
CA GLY A 54 17.41 -7.43 4.88
C GLY A 54 18.04 -8.79 4.58
N ALA A 55 17.25 -9.74 4.07
CA ALA A 55 17.79 -10.99 3.55
C ALA A 55 18.76 -10.72 2.39
N GLU A 56 19.93 -11.35 2.41
CA GLU A 56 20.99 -11.14 1.42
C GLU A 56 20.51 -11.49 0.00
N GLU A 57 19.66 -12.49 -0.11
CA GLU A 57 19.05 -12.94 -1.36
C GLU A 57 18.10 -11.93 -2.03
N LEU A 58 17.58 -10.96 -1.25
CA LEU A 58 16.75 -9.86 -1.74
C LEU A 58 17.55 -8.62 -2.12
N ARG A 59 18.87 -8.66 -2.02
CA ARG A 59 19.76 -7.62 -2.49
C ARG A 59 19.95 -7.69 -4.00
N LEU A 60 20.00 -6.53 -4.62
CA LEU A 60 20.20 -6.41 -6.06
C LEU A 60 21.70 -6.47 -6.39
N ASN A 61 22.08 -7.34 -7.33
CA ASN A 61 23.47 -7.42 -7.78
C ASN A 61 23.92 -6.16 -8.53
N ASN A 62 23.00 -5.50 -9.25
CA ASN A 62 23.25 -4.30 -10.03
C ASN A 62 22.20 -3.22 -9.69
N PRO A 63 22.28 -2.59 -8.52
CA PRO A 63 21.32 -1.57 -8.13
C PRO A 63 21.47 -0.31 -8.99
N ILE A 64 20.36 0.38 -9.27
CA ILE A 64 20.33 1.64 -10.02
C ILE A 64 21.07 2.74 -9.23
N SER A 65 21.02 2.70 -7.91
CA SER A 65 21.78 3.56 -7.00
C SER A 65 22.04 2.81 -5.69
N ALA A 66 23.01 3.31 -4.90
CA ALA A 66 23.33 2.74 -3.59
C ALA A 66 22.15 2.81 -2.59
N GLU A 67 21.18 3.68 -2.85
CA GLU A 67 20.00 3.85 -2.02
C GLU A 67 18.82 2.95 -2.46
N LEU A 68 18.99 2.16 -3.51
CA LEU A 68 17.96 1.29 -4.09
C LEU A 68 18.54 -0.11 -4.32
N ASP A 69 19.19 -0.66 -3.30
CA ASP A 69 19.99 -1.88 -3.38
C ASP A 69 19.26 -3.14 -2.89
N ALA A 70 18.04 -3.03 -2.37
CA ALA A 70 17.27 -4.16 -1.87
C ALA A 70 15.81 -4.14 -2.33
N MET A 71 15.23 -5.33 -2.49
CA MET A 71 13.78 -5.48 -2.71
C MET A 71 13.01 -5.08 -1.45
N ARG A 72 11.90 -4.35 -1.61
CA ARG A 72 11.13 -3.86 -0.46
C ARG A 72 10.37 -4.99 0.26
N PRO A 73 10.55 -5.15 1.58
CA PRO A 73 9.76 -6.08 2.39
C PRO A 73 8.34 -5.58 2.67
N SER A 74 8.13 -4.26 2.51
CA SER A 74 6.87 -3.58 2.74
C SER A 74 6.76 -2.35 1.84
N VAL A 75 5.54 -1.91 1.51
CA VAL A 75 5.28 -0.64 0.81
C VAL A 75 5.41 0.58 1.74
N LEU A 76 5.38 0.37 3.07
CA LEU A 76 5.35 1.46 4.05
C LEU A 76 6.61 2.34 4.05
N PRO A 77 7.84 1.84 3.97
CA PRO A 77 9.04 2.68 3.95
C PRO A 77 9.02 3.72 2.83
N ASN A 78 8.62 3.29 1.63
CA ASN A 78 8.54 4.15 0.46
C ASN A 78 7.46 5.22 0.62
N LEU A 79 6.30 4.86 1.19
CA LEU A 79 5.23 5.81 1.51
C LEU A 79 5.65 6.80 2.60
N ILE A 80 6.33 6.35 3.67
CA ILE A 80 6.86 7.21 4.73
C ILE A 80 7.86 8.22 4.15
N SER A 81 8.77 7.75 3.30
CA SER A 81 9.73 8.62 2.60
C SER A 81 9.04 9.63 1.70
N ALA A 82 7.94 9.23 1.03
CA ALA A 82 7.13 10.14 0.22
C ALA A 82 6.46 11.21 1.08
N VAL A 83 5.89 10.85 2.23
CA VAL A 83 5.32 11.80 3.19
C VAL A 83 6.40 12.78 3.68
N GLY A 84 7.57 12.29 4.08
CA GLY A 84 8.68 13.12 4.52
C GLY A 84 9.13 14.14 3.45
N ARG A 85 9.28 13.71 2.19
CA ARG A 85 9.62 14.63 1.09
C ARG A 85 8.56 15.71 0.88
N ASN A 86 7.27 15.35 0.91
CA ASN A 86 6.19 16.32 0.74
C ASN A 86 6.09 17.29 1.93
N SER A 87 6.29 16.78 3.16
CA SER A 87 6.33 17.62 4.36
C SER A 87 7.45 18.67 4.30
N ASN A 88 8.64 18.27 3.81
CA ASN A 88 9.77 19.19 3.59
C ASN A 88 9.44 20.27 2.54
N MET A 89 8.50 20.02 1.64
CA MET A 89 7.98 21.00 0.67
C MET A 89 6.79 21.81 1.21
N GLY A 90 6.44 21.65 2.49
CA GLY A 90 5.35 22.38 3.13
C GLY A 90 3.97 21.70 3.05
N SER A 91 3.86 20.52 2.44
CA SER A 91 2.61 19.75 2.39
C SER A 91 2.57 18.75 3.55
N ASN A 92 1.92 19.14 4.66
CA ASN A 92 1.85 18.33 5.88
C ASN A 92 0.57 17.49 5.98
N ASP A 93 -0.53 17.96 5.39
CA ASP A 93 -1.83 17.29 5.42
C ASP A 93 -1.91 16.33 4.21
N LEU A 94 -1.47 15.09 4.44
CA LEU A 94 -1.35 14.08 3.38
C LEU A 94 -2.18 12.84 3.70
N ALA A 95 -2.80 12.31 2.67
CA ALA A 95 -3.45 11.02 2.65
C ALA A 95 -3.04 10.32 1.35
N ILE A 96 -2.11 9.37 1.45
CA ILE A 96 -1.56 8.66 0.30
C ILE A 96 -1.65 7.16 0.50
N PHE A 97 -1.77 6.42 -0.60
CA PHE A 97 -1.78 4.97 -0.60
C PHE A 97 -1.02 4.40 -1.79
N GLU A 98 -0.63 3.16 -1.69
CA GLU A 98 -0.10 2.37 -2.78
C GLU A 98 -0.70 0.96 -2.75
N VAL A 99 -1.09 0.45 -3.91
CA VAL A 99 -1.41 -0.97 -4.10
C VAL A 99 -0.35 -1.54 -5.00
N GLY A 100 0.56 -2.32 -4.42
CA GLY A 100 1.75 -2.80 -5.09
C GLY A 100 2.36 -4.04 -4.44
N PRO A 101 3.37 -4.66 -5.07
CA PRO A 101 4.02 -5.84 -4.55
C PRO A 101 4.97 -5.50 -3.39
N GLN A 102 5.09 -6.45 -2.47
CA GLN A 102 6.17 -6.55 -1.48
C GLN A 102 6.78 -7.95 -1.55
N TYR A 103 7.97 -8.12 -1.00
CA TYR A 103 8.77 -9.32 -1.20
C TYR A 103 9.30 -9.86 0.13
N SER A 104 9.02 -11.13 0.41
CA SER A 104 9.52 -11.85 1.59
C SER A 104 10.70 -12.78 1.26
N ASP A 105 10.77 -13.25 0.02
CA ASP A 105 11.85 -14.10 -0.50
C ASP A 105 11.95 -13.98 -2.03
N VAL A 106 12.88 -14.71 -2.63
CA VAL A 106 13.15 -14.70 -4.09
C VAL A 106 12.23 -15.58 -4.92
N THR A 107 11.31 -16.30 -4.28
CA THR A 107 10.38 -17.17 -4.99
C THR A 107 9.14 -16.39 -5.47
N PRO A 108 8.42 -16.87 -6.49
CA PRO A 108 7.15 -16.27 -6.89
C PRO A 108 6.09 -16.23 -5.78
N ALA A 109 6.19 -17.12 -4.78
CA ALA A 109 5.31 -17.15 -3.62
C ALA A 109 5.65 -16.04 -2.61
N GLY A 110 6.89 -15.57 -2.60
CA GLY A 110 7.34 -14.44 -1.77
C GLY A 110 6.87 -13.08 -2.26
N GLU A 111 6.38 -12.97 -3.51
CA GLU A 111 5.74 -11.76 -4.00
C GLU A 111 4.30 -11.68 -3.52
N GLN A 112 4.00 -10.70 -2.70
CA GLN A 112 2.65 -10.44 -2.20
C GLN A 112 2.14 -9.08 -2.66
N MET A 113 0.95 -9.04 -3.25
CA MET A 113 0.27 -7.79 -3.57
C MET A 113 -0.43 -7.27 -2.32
N VAL A 114 -0.09 -6.06 -1.91
CA VAL A 114 -0.62 -5.43 -0.69
C VAL A 114 -1.17 -4.04 -0.98
N ALA A 115 -2.06 -3.58 -0.12
CA ALA A 115 -2.49 -2.19 -0.06
C ALA A 115 -1.91 -1.57 1.22
N GLY A 116 -1.12 -0.52 1.05
CA GLY A 116 -0.60 0.27 2.17
C GLY A 116 -1.09 1.71 2.07
N ALA A 117 -1.32 2.36 3.22
CA ALA A 117 -1.80 3.73 3.25
C ALA A 117 -1.22 4.49 4.45
N ILE A 118 -1.06 5.80 4.28
CA ILE A 118 -0.59 6.72 5.32
C ILE A 118 -1.46 7.96 5.31
N ARG A 119 -1.85 8.40 6.49
CA ARG A 119 -2.39 9.73 6.74
C ARG A 119 -1.44 10.52 7.64
N SER A 120 -1.22 11.78 7.33
CA SER A 120 -0.44 12.69 8.18
C SER A 120 -1.11 14.06 8.26
N GLY A 121 -0.80 14.82 9.31
CA GLY A 121 -1.32 16.16 9.52
C GLY A 121 -2.79 16.17 9.95
N ASN A 122 -3.62 16.88 9.21
CA ASN A 122 -5.05 17.03 9.49
C ASN A 122 -5.94 16.23 8.54
N THR A 123 -7.20 16.04 8.92
CA THR A 123 -8.19 15.25 8.14
C THR A 123 -8.57 15.85 6.79
N GLY A 124 -8.10 17.03 6.47
CA GLY A 124 -8.29 17.71 5.20
C GLY A 124 -7.77 19.14 5.24
N ALA A 125 -7.79 19.80 4.11
CA ALA A 125 -7.45 21.22 4.02
C ALA A 125 -8.40 22.06 4.89
N ARG A 126 -7.88 23.20 5.36
CA ARG A 126 -8.69 24.16 6.15
C ARG A 126 -9.89 24.63 5.31
N ASP A 127 -11.08 24.35 5.82
CA ASP A 127 -12.35 24.70 5.20
C ASP A 127 -13.19 25.55 6.18
N TRP A 128 -13.93 26.52 5.64
CA TRP A 128 -14.84 27.35 6.43
C TRP A 128 -16.06 26.57 6.95
N ALA A 129 -16.45 25.49 6.25
CA ALA A 129 -17.63 24.69 6.56
C ALA A 129 -17.34 23.51 7.49
N LYS A 130 -16.07 23.08 7.60
CA LYS A 130 -15.67 21.91 8.40
C LYS A 130 -14.50 22.24 9.30
N ALA A 131 -14.64 21.93 10.59
CA ALA A 131 -13.50 21.96 11.49
C ALA A 131 -12.52 20.84 11.10
N THR A 132 -11.29 21.20 10.80
CA THR A 132 -10.20 20.22 10.63
C THR A 132 -9.70 19.78 12.01
N ARG A 133 -9.36 18.51 12.12
CA ARG A 133 -8.70 17.94 13.31
C ARG A 133 -7.45 17.16 12.87
N PRO A 134 -6.49 16.93 13.75
CA PRO A 134 -5.41 16.00 13.49
C PRO A 134 -5.97 14.63 13.12
N VAL A 135 -5.30 13.94 12.19
CA VAL A 135 -5.61 12.55 11.89
C VAL A 135 -5.27 11.67 13.08
N ASP A 136 -6.05 10.61 13.27
CA ASP A 136 -5.86 9.67 14.35
C ASP A 136 -5.92 8.22 13.86
N LEU A 137 -5.72 7.31 14.79
CA LEU A 137 -5.73 5.87 14.55
C LEU A 137 -7.06 5.37 13.98
N PHE A 138 -8.19 5.99 14.36
CA PHE A 138 -9.51 5.58 13.90
C PHE A 138 -9.74 5.94 12.44
N ASP A 139 -9.07 6.96 11.92
CA ASP A 139 -9.13 7.32 10.50
C ASP A 139 -8.52 6.21 9.65
N ILE A 140 -7.31 5.74 9.99
CA ILE A 140 -6.65 4.67 9.24
C ILE A 140 -7.35 3.32 9.43
N LYS A 141 -7.89 3.06 10.61
CA LYS A 141 -8.72 1.88 10.87
C LYS A 141 -9.97 1.87 9.98
N ALA A 142 -10.65 3.00 9.87
CA ALA A 142 -11.82 3.13 9.01
C ALA A 142 -11.47 2.93 7.52
N ASP A 143 -10.29 3.42 7.08
CA ASP A 143 -9.81 3.17 5.72
C ASP A 143 -9.56 1.69 5.46
N ALA A 144 -8.88 1.00 6.39
CA ALA A 144 -8.61 -0.43 6.28
C ALA A 144 -9.89 -1.26 6.23
N LEU A 145 -10.85 -0.99 7.14
CA LEU A 145 -12.14 -1.67 7.15
C LEU A 145 -12.91 -1.43 5.86
N PHE A 146 -12.93 -0.21 5.34
CA PHE A 146 -13.61 0.11 4.09
C PHE A 146 -13.03 -0.65 2.90
N VAL A 147 -11.70 -0.81 2.84
CA VAL A 147 -11.05 -1.65 1.80
C VAL A 147 -11.48 -3.11 1.94
N LEU A 148 -11.43 -3.67 3.15
CA LEU A 148 -11.82 -5.06 3.41
C LEU A 148 -13.28 -5.33 3.02
N GLU A 149 -14.20 -4.45 3.41
CA GLU A 149 -15.62 -4.52 3.04
C GLU A 149 -15.81 -4.45 1.52
N SER A 150 -15.11 -3.52 0.85
CA SER A 150 -15.18 -3.36 -0.60
C SER A 150 -14.65 -4.59 -1.36
N LEU A 151 -13.74 -5.34 -0.76
CA LEU A 151 -13.21 -6.61 -1.26
C LEU A 151 -14.07 -7.81 -0.87
N SER A 152 -15.19 -7.59 -0.18
CA SER A 152 -16.06 -8.64 0.37
C SER A 152 -15.31 -9.59 1.34
N ALA A 153 -14.31 -9.07 2.03
CA ALA A 153 -13.66 -9.82 3.10
C ALA A 153 -14.59 -9.92 4.33
N PRO A 154 -14.58 -11.03 5.06
CA PRO A 154 -15.40 -11.18 6.27
C PRO A 154 -14.88 -10.23 7.36
N THR A 155 -15.64 -9.17 7.66
CA THR A 155 -15.29 -8.17 8.68
C THR A 155 -16.01 -8.35 10.00
N ASN A 156 -17.00 -9.27 10.07
CA ASN A 156 -17.90 -9.41 11.22
C ASN A 156 -17.25 -9.98 12.49
N ASN A 157 -16.08 -10.63 12.37
CA ASN A 157 -15.38 -11.29 13.47
C ASN A 157 -13.90 -10.89 13.51
N LEU A 158 -13.58 -9.66 13.17
CA LEU A 158 -12.20 -9.17 13.27
C LEU A 158 -11.77 -9.12 14.73
N GLN A 159 -10.69 -9.82 15.05
CA GLN A 159 -10.05 -9.76 16.35
C GLN A 159 -8.88 -8.79 16.28
N VAL A 160 -8.76 -7.94 17.28
CA VAL A 160 -7.60 -7.06 17.47
C VAL A 160 -6.60 -7.81 18.34
N ASP A 161 -5.48 -8.21 17.76
CA ASP A 161 -4.40 -8.85 18.51
C ASP A 161 -3.26 -7.85 18.76
N PRO A 162 -3.10 -7.35 19.98
CA PRO A 162 -2.04 -6.41 20.31
C PRO A 162 -0.64 -7.05 20.35
N SER A 163 -0.55 -8.40 20.37
CA SER A 163 0.71 -9.14 20.49
C SER A 163 1.27 -9.59 19.13
N GLY A 164 0.48 -9.55 18.07
CA GLY A 164 0.86 -10.08 16.75
C GLY A 164 1.79 -9.18 15.93
N ALA A 165 2.20 -8.01 16.44
CA ALA A 165 3.03 -7.10 15.69
C ALA A 165 4.50 -7.50 15.70
N PRO A 166 5.18 -7.46 14.54
CA PRO A 166 6.63 -7.49 14.51
C PRO A 166 7.22 -6.34 15.35
N GLY A 167 8.36 -6.57 16.00
CA GLY A 167 8.97 -5.61 16.91
C GLY A 167 9.38 -4.26 16.30
N TRP A 168 9.42 -4.17 14.96
CA TRP A 168 9.64 -2.91 14.22
C TRP A 168 8.35 -2.08 14.04
N TYR A 169 7.22 -2.62 14.40
CA TYR A 169 5.91 -1.96 14.33
C TYR A 169 5.60 -1.36 15.70
N LEU A 170 5.73 -0.06 15.83
CA LEU A 170 5.22 0.64 17.01
C LEU A 170 3.70 0.69 16.94
N SER A 171 3.09 -0.46 17.09
CA SER A 171 1.65 -0.56 16.94
C SER A 171 0.95 -0.44 18.26
N LEU A 172 -0.03 0.41 18.27
CA LEU A 172 -1.06 0.44 19.31
C LEU A 172 -2.29 -0.40 18.92
N ILE A 173 -2.47 -0.74 17.65
CA ILE A 173 -3.59 -1.59 17.20
C ILE A 173 -3.20 -2.36 15.93
N HIS A 174 -3.32 -3.69 15.99
CA HIS A 174 -3.39 -4.57 14.83
C HIS A 174 -4.83 -4.98 14.56
N ILE A 175 -5.22 -4.90 13.32
CA ILE A 175 -6.50 -5.41 12.85
C ILE A 175 -6.23 -6.65 12.01
#